data_b143ca60225e25a46c9369b38422a51b
#
_entry.id   b143ca60225e25a46c9369b38422a51b
#
_cell.length_a   1.000
_cell.length_b   1.000
_cell.length_c   1.000
_cell.angle_alpha   90.00
_cell.angle_beta   90.00
_cell.angle_gamma   90.00
#
_symmetry.space_group_name_H-M   'P 1'
#
loop_
_entity.id
_entity.type
_entity.pdbx_description
1 polymer ?
#
loop_
_entity_poly.entity_id
_entity_poly.type
_entity_poly.pdbx_seq_one_letter_code
_entity_poly.pdbx_strand_id
1 'polypeptide(L)'
;MSSLGVLRSPETVLFAEGALTALPDQVERFGSKVLVCTDPVVAGFPAVLQLLDALKAKGAEVAVYADTTPELPISCVHDCIEKQADFTPDVVVGLGGGSSIDLAKLVALAYRHGRELSNFYGENLVPGPTVPIIAVPTTAGTGSEATPVAVLDDQGRELKVGISSRYLIPRVALVDPSLTLSCPAGLTAASGADAMTHAIEAFTAIKRDPDPGLETAGVFVGKNDLSDMFALEAVRLISRNLETAVFEGANADARNAMAKGSLLAGLSFGSAGTAAAHAIQYPIGAQTKTPHGLGVAALMPYVMAFNRSHCTAEYAQLAQAMGSGAGSSDLMADQAVEMVADLFSRIGIPKTLPELGVTPDQLDWIIDRSLLPARLVNNNPRPLDRDGIEEIVTNAMSGTLTLRRKETA
;
A
#
# COMPACT_ATOMS: atom_id res chain seq x y z
N MET A 1 -28.39 5.98 4.57
CA MET A 1 -28.46 4.90 3.55
C MET A 1 -27.16 4.11 3.63
N SER A 2 -27.22 2.77 3.56
CA SER A 2 -26.04 1.92 3.52
C SER A 2 -25.26 2.18 2.23
N SER A 3 -23.92 2.19 2.29
CA SER A 3 -23.07 2.20 1.10
C SER A 3 -23.04 0.81 0.45
N LEU A 4 -22.68 0.71 -0.84
CA LEU A 4 -22.36 -0.57 -1.45
C LEU A 4 -21.04 -1.07 -0.86
N GLY A 5 -21.08 -2.19 -0.14
CA GLY A 5 -19.89 -2.88 0.34
C GLY A 5 -19.42 -3.90 -0.68
N VAL A 6 -18.17 -3.78 -1.11
CA VAL A 6 -17.49 -4.78 -1.96
C VAL A 6 -16.21 -5.21 -1.27
N LEU A 7 -16.05 -6.49 -1.06
CA LEU A 7 -14.79 -7.08 -0.60
C LEU A 7 -14.22 -7.97 -1.69
N ARG A 8 -13.03 -7.65 -2.16
CA ARG A 8 -12.20 -8.51 -3.00
C ARG A 8 -10.94 -8.84 -2.24
N SER A 9 -10.63 -10.10 -2.13
CA SER A 9 -9.51 -10.59 -1.33
C SER A 9 -8.84 -11.78 -2.02
N PRO A 10 -7.63 -12.16 -1.60
CA PRO A 10 -7.08 -13.47 -1.94
C PRO A 10 -8.07 -14.60 -1.63
N GLU A 11 -8.03 -15.66 -2.41
CA GLU A 11 -8.85 -16.87 -2.13
C GLU A 11 -8.45 -17.54 -0.82
N THR A 12 -7.17 -17.41 -0.48
CA THR A 12 -6.61 -17.94 0.77
C THR A 12 -5.67 -16.90 1.38
N VAL A 13 -5.87 -16.59 2.64
CA VAL A 13 -4.93 -15.83 3.47
C VAL A 13 -4.41 -16.77 4.55
N LEU A 14 -3.11 -17.06 4.52
CA LEU A 14 -2.39 -17.78 5.57
C LEU A 14 -1.63 -16.76 6.40
N PHE A 15 -1.95 -16.67 7.68
CA PHE A 15 -1.32 -15.75 8.61
C PHE A 15 -0.84 -16.51 9.85
N ALA A 16 0.46 -16.76 9.92
CA ALA A 16 1.10 -17.37 11.09
C ALA A 16 2.61 -17.20 11.02
N GLU A 17 3.28 -17.22 12.17
CA GLU A 17 4.72 -17.45 12.23
C GLU A 17 5.05 -18.82 11.65
N GLY A 18 6.05 -18.91 10.76
CA GLY A 18 6.40 -20.13 10.04
C GLY A 18 5.48 -20.48 8.87
N ALA A 19 4.50 -19.61 8.53
CA ALA A 19 3.59 -19.84 7.40
C ALA A 19 4.31 -20.06 6.07
N LEU A 20 5.53 -19.54 5.90
CA LEU A 20 6.36 -19.74 4.70
C LEU A 20 6.52 -21.23 4.34
N THR A 21 6.53 -22.13 5.34
CA THR A 21 6.65 -23.59 5.12
C THR A 21 5.49 -24.20 4.36
N ALA A 22 4.34 -23.53 4.30
CA ALA A 22 3.17 -23.98 3.53
C ALA A 22 3.27 -23.63 2.03
N LEU A 23 4.23 -22.79 1.61
CA LEU A 23 4.32 -22.34 0.21
C LEU A 23 4.42 -23.48 -0.80
N PRO A 24 5.21 -24.57 -0.59
CA PRO A 24 5.28 -25.66 -1.54
C PRO A 24 3.91 -26.33 -1.79
N ASP A 25 3.08 -26.48 -0.76
CA ASP A 25 1.72 -27.03 -0.88
C ASP A 25 0.79 -26.07 -1.64
N GLN A 26 0.96 -24.76 -1.45
CA GLN A 26 0.18 -23.77 -2.19
C GLN A 26 0.58 -23.71 -3.67
N VAL A 27 1.87 -23.84 -3.99
CA VAL A 27 2.36 -23.90 -5.38
C VAL A 27 1.78 -25.11 -6.11
N GLU A 28 1.81 -26.29 -5.48
CA GLU A 28 1.30 -27.54 -6.07
C GLU A 28 -0.17 -27.44 -6.54
N ARG A 29 -0.98 -26.58 -5.92
CA ARG A 29 -2.38 -26.33 -6.31
C ARG A 29 -2.51 -25.70 -7.71
N PHE A 30 -1.47 -25.02 -8.20
CA PHE A 30 -1.50 -24.28 -9.45
C PHE A 30 -0.65 -24.91 -10.55
N GLY A 31 0.31 -25.77 -10.20
CA GLY A 31 1.18 -26.46 -11.14
C GLY A 31 2.57 -26.73 -10.56
N SER A 32 3.50 -27.08 -11.43
CA SER A 32 4.86 -27.46 -11.04
C SER A 32 5.95 -26.48 -11.48
N LYS A 33 5.64 -25.52 -12.37
CA LYS A 33 6.59 -24.51 -12.81
C LYS A 33 6.38 -23.22 -12.05
N VAL A 34 7.31 -22.87 -11.18
CA VAL A 34 7.21 -21.69 -10.31
C VAL A 34 8.30 -20.67 -10.63
N LEU A 35 7.88 -19.43 -10.89
CA LEU A 35 8.78 -18.29 -10.99
C LEU A 35 8.72 -17.49 -9.69
N VAL A 36 9.83 -17.37 -8.99
CA VAL A 36 9.95 -16.57 -7.77
C VAL A 36 10.56 -15.21 -8.10
N CYS A 37 9.82 -14.15 -7.89
CA CYS A 37 10.26 -12.75 -8.00
C CYS A 37 10.63 -12.23 -6.60
N THR A 38 11.87 -11.83 -6.41
CA THR A 38 12.40 -11.37 -5.12
C THR A 38 13.49 -10.31 -5.33
N ASP A 39 14.01 -9.77 -4.25
CA ASP A 39 15.15 -8.85 -4.27
C ASP A 39 16.45 -9.54 -3.78
N PRO A 40 17.64 -8.92 -4.03
CA PRO A 40 18.92 -9.55 -3.68
C PRO A 40 19.09 -9.82 -2.18
N VAL A 41 18.46 -9.03 -1.31
CA VAL A 41 18.58 -9.17 0.14
C VAL A 41 17.75 -10.35 0.62
N VAL A 42 16.48 -10.38 0.22
CA VAL A 42 15.53 -11.43 0.60
C VAL A 42 15.95 -12.79 0.02
N ALA A 43 16.48 -12.83 -1.20
CA ALA A 43 17.00 -14.05 -1.83
C ALA A 43 18.09 -14.72 -0.98
N GLY A 44 18.83 -13.95 -0.19
CA GLY A 44 19.88 -14.45 0.71
C GLY A 44 19.38 -14.93 2.08
N PHE A 45 18.11 -14.80 2.41
CA PHE A 45 17.60 -15.24 3.70
C PHE A 45 17.64 -16.77 3.81
N PRO A 46 18.14 -17.32 4.94
CA PRO A 46 18.19 -18.78 5.14
C PRO A 46 16.84 -19.47 4.94
N ALA A 47 15.75 -18.83 5.39
CA ALA A 47 14.40 -19.35 5.21
C ALA A 47 14.00 -19.44 3.72
N VAL A 48 14.45 -18.49 2.90
CA VAL A 48 14.18 -18.48 1.45
C VAL A 48 14.98 -19.55 0.73
N LEU A 49 16.24 -19.74 1.08
CA LEU A 49 17.06 -20.83 0.53
C LEU A 49 16.48 -22.20 0.85
N GLN A 50 16.06 -22.42 2.10
CA GLN A 50 15.36 -23.64 2.52
C GLN A 50 14.04 -23.84 1.77
N LEU A 51 13.31 -22.78 1.53
CA LEU A 51 12.07 -22.80 0.75
C LEU A 51 12.31 -23.26 -0.69
N LEU A 52 13.34 -22.70 -1.37
CA LEU A 52 13.68 -23.08 -2.75
C LEU A 52 14.05 -24.57 -2.84
N ASP A 53 14.76 -25.09 -1.85
CA ASP A 53 15.09 -26.50 -1.77
C ASP A 53 13.85 -27.37 -1.50
N ALA A 54 12.92 -26.91 -0.66
CA ALA A 54 11.67 -27.59 -0.39
C ALA A 54 10.75 -27.66 -1.63
N LEU A 55 10.69 -26.58 -2.42
CA LEU A 55 9.95 -26.56 -3.71
C LEU A 55 10.52 -27.61 -4.67
N LYS A 56 11.85 -27.65 -4.84
CA LYS A 56 12.52 -28.63 -5.70
C LYS A 56 12.31 -30.06 -5.20
N ALA A 57 12.40 -30.28 -3.88
CA ALA A 57 12.16 -31.59 -3.26
C ALA A 57 10.73 -32.13 -3.50
N LYS A 58 9.74 -31.22 -3.67
CA LYS A 58 8.38 -31.54 -4.08
C LYS A 58 8.21 -31.71 -5.59
N GLY A 59 9.29 -31.64 -6.37
CA GLY A 59 9.27 -31.83 -7.81
C GLY A 59 8.95 -30.56 -8.62
N ALA A 60 8.97 -29.38 -8.01
CA ALA A 60 8.76 -28.14 -8.73
C ALA A 60 10.02 -27.77 -9.56
N GLU A 61 9.79 -27.34 -10.79
CA GLU A 61 10.78 -26.62 -11.61
C GLU A 61 10.77 -25.16 -11.19
N VAL A 62 11.89 -24.68 -10.60
CA VAL A 62 11.97 -23.37 -9.96
C VAL A 62 12.88 -22.46 -10.75
N ALA A 63 12.32 -21.35 -11.25
CA ALA A 63 13.07 -20.21 -11.74
C ALA A 63 13.06 -19.09 -10.70
N VAL A 64 14.15 -18.37 -10.55
CA VAL A 64 14.26 -17.25 -9.59
C VAL A 64 14.75 -16.03 -10.32
N TYR A 65 14.04 -14.93 -10.14
CA TYR A 65 14.48 -13.58 -10.49
C TYR A 65 14.70 -12.80 -9.18
N ALA A 66 15.97 -12.52 -8.87
CA ALA A 66 16.37 -11.91 -7.60
C ALA A 66 16.91 -10.47 -7.76
N ASP A 67 16.61 -9.81 -8.89
CA ASP A 67 17.12 -8.47 -9.21
C ASP A 67 16.03 -7.38 -9.08
N THR A 68 14.96 -7.62 -8.30
CA THR A 68 13.94 -6.59 -8.07
C THR A 68 14.58 -5.38 -7.40
N THR A 69 14.34 -4.20 -7.98
CA THR A 69 14.82 -2.93 -7.42
C THR A 69 13.69 -2.15 -6.77
N PRO A 70 13.99 -1.32 -5.75
CA PRO A 70 12.99 -0.42 -5.14
C PRO A 70 12.28 0.45 -6.18
N GLU A 71 11.03 0.83 -5.88
CA GLU A 71 10.20 1.69 -6.72
C GLU A 71 9.78 1.06 -8.06
N LEU A 72 10.22 -0.16 -8.34
CA LEU A 72 9.90 -1.01 -9.48
C LEU A 72 9.95 -0.29 -10.85
N PRO A 73 11.12 0.04 -11.38
CA PRO A 73 11.25 0.52 -12.75
C PRO A 73 10.68 -0.49 -13.75
N ILE A 74 10.02 -0.02 -14.81
CA ILE A 74 9.45 -0.89 -15.86
C ILE A 74 10.52 -1.80 -16.49
N SER A 75 11.75 -1.32 -16.56
CA SER A 75 12.91 -2.09 -17.03
C SER A 75 13.14 -3.36 -16.21
N CYS A 76 12.82 -3.36 -14.91
CA CYS A 76 12.91 -4.53 -14.04
C CYS A 76 11.92 -5.63 -14.47
N VAL A 77 10.71 -5.24 -14.90
CA VAL A 77 9.70 -6.19 -15.43
C VAL A 77 10.18 -6.81 -16.75
N HIS A 78 10.70 -5.97 -17.65
CA HIS A 78 11.21 -6.42 -18.95
C HIS A 78 12.41 -7.36 -18.79
N ASP A 79 13.37 -7.00 -17.90
CA ASP A 79 14.55 -7.82 -17.60
C ASP A 79 14.16 -9.19 -17.02
N CYS A 80 13.19 -9.22 -16.09
CA CYS A 80 12.64 -10.47 -15.55
C CYS A 80 12.09 -11.37 -16.67
N ILE A 81 11.28 -10.82 -17.57
CA ILE A 81 10.67 -11.58 -18.66
C ILE A 81 11.73 -12.04 -19.67
N GLU A 82 12.75 -11.23 -19.95
CA GLU A 82 13.84 -11.59 -20.86
C GLU A 82 14.71 -12.71 -20.28
N LYS A 83 15.16 -12.57 -19.04
CA LYS A 83 15.96 -13.59 -18.35
C LYS A 83 15.26 -14.94 -18.19
N GLN A 84 13.93 -14.91 -18.21
CA GLN A 84 13.07 -16.10 -18.05
C GLN A 84 12.29 -16.43 -19.35
N ALA A 85 12.80 -16.02 -20.53
CA ALA A 85 12.06 -16.14 -21.79
C ALA A 85 11.67 -17.58 -22.17
N ASP A 86 12.49 -18.57 -21.81
CA ASP A 86 12.25 -19.99 -22.08
C ASP A 86 11.45 -20.68 -20.96
N PHE A 87 11.11 -19.95 -19.90
CA PHE A 87 10.37 -20.45 -18.76
C PHE A 87 8.93 -19.94 -18.78
N THR A 88 7.97 -20.84 -18.94
CA THR A 88 6.54 -20.50 -18.84
C THR A 88 6.01 -20.95 -17.49
N PRO A 89 5.82 -20.03 -16.51
CA PRO A 89 5.39 -20.40 -15.17
C PRO A 89 3.91 -20.81 -15.13
N ASP A 90 3.59 -21.82 -14.31
CA ASP A 90 2.24 -22.15 -13.90
C ASP A 90 1.76 -21.21 -12.78
N VAL A 91 2.71 -20.71 -11.99
CA VAL A 91 2.47 -19.79 -10.86
C VAL A 91 3.65 -18.84 -10.69
N VAL A 92 3.35 -17.59 -10.33
CA VAL A 92 4.36 -16.57 -9.99
C VAL A 92 4.27 -16.27 -8.50
N VAL A 93 5.41 -16.34 -7.81
CA VAL A 93 5.52 -16.03 -6.38
C VAL A 93 6.22 -14.67 -6.23
N GLY A 94 5.55 -13.70 -5.63
CA GLY A 94 6.16 -12.45 -5.19
C GLY A 94 6.61 -12.57 -3.75
N LEU A 95 7.91 -12.67 -3.50
CA LEU A 95 8.49 -12.86 -2.17
C LEU A 95 9.41 -11.69 -1.84
N GLY A 96 8.96 -10.79 -0.96
CA GLY A 96 9.70 -9.56 -0.66
C GLY A 96 8.81 -8.42 -0.21
N GLY A 97 9.30 -7.20 -0.35
CA GLY A 97 8.49 -5.99 -0.15
C GLY A 97 7.49 -5.76 -1.29
N GLY A 98 6.79 -4.63 -1.24
CA GLY A 98 5.79 -4.25 -2.25
C GLY A 98 6.31 -4.34 -3.68
N SER A 99 7.55 -3.88 -3.95
CA SER A 99 8.14 -3.94 -5.30
C SER A 99 8.27 -5.36 -5.84
N SER A 100 8.65 -6.34 -5.01
CA SER A 100 8.75 -7.75 -5.43
C SER A 100 7.37 -8.37 -5.68
N ILE A 101 6.37 -8.02 -4.89
CA ILE A 101 4.99 -8.49 -5.08
C ILE A 101 4.39 -7.85 -6.33
N ASP A 102 4.59 -6.54 -6.52
CA ASP A 102 4.10 -5.83 -7.70
C ASP A 102 4.80 -6.31 -8.98
N LEU A 103 6.11 -6.61 -8.94
CA LEU A 103 6.81 -7.27 -10.03
C LEU A 103 6.13 -8.60 -10.39
N ALA A 104 5.85 -9.45 -9.40
CA ALA A 104 5.18 -10.73 -9.63
C ALA A 104 3.79 -10.56 -10.29
N LYS A 105 3.01 -9.56 -9.87
CA LYS A 105 1.73 -9.21 -10.49
C LYS A 105 1.89 -8.81 -11.96
N LEU A 106 2.86 -7.92 -12.26
CA LEU A 106 3.09 -7.43 -13.61
C LEU A 106 3.68 -8.50 -14.54
N VAL A 107 4.56 -9.34 -14.03
CA VAL A 107 5.11 -10.49 -14.75
C VAL A 107 4.01 -11.51 -15.05
N ALA A 108 3.16 -11.84 -14.06
CA ALA A 108 2.01 -12.73 -14.25
C ALA A 108 1.01 -12.18 -15.30
N LEU A 109 0.78 -10.86 -15.29
CA LEU A 109 0.00 -10.15 -16.30
C LEU A 109 0.64 -10.29 -17.68
N ALA A 110 1.94 -9.99 -17.80
CA ALA A 110 2.66 -9.99 -19.06
C ALA A 110 2.73 -11.37 -19.72
N TYR A 111 2.95 -12.43 -18.94
CA TYR A 111 2.93 -13.81 -19.45
C TYR A 111 1.58 -14.21 -20.04
N ARG A 112 0.47 -13.66 -19.52
CA ARG A 112 -0.88 -14.03 -19.98
C ARG A 112 -1.43 -13.14 -21.07
N HIS A 113 -1.14 -11.82 -21.01
CA HIS A 113 -1.84 -10.82 -21.82
C HIS A 113 -0.91 -9.97 -22.69
N GLY A 114 0.41 -10.22 -22.64
CA GLY A 114 1.39 -9.53 -23.47
C GLY A 114 2.24 -8.53 -22.68
N ARG A 115 3.41 -8.23 -23.26
CA ARG A 115 4.50 -7.50 -22.59
C ARG A 115 4.36 -5.97 -22.64
N GLU A 116 3.42 -5.46 -23.43
CA GLU A 116 3.18 -4.02 -23.55
C GLU A 116 2.28 -3.55 -22.40
N LEU A 117 2.90 -3.29 -21.23
CA LEU A 117 2.18 -2.94 -20.00
C LEU A 117 1.42 -1.62 -20.09
N SER A 118 1.84 -0.72 -20.97
CA SER A 118 1.17 0.58 -21.19
C SER A 118 -0.30 0.43 -21.62
N ASN A 119 -0.66 -0.69 -22.24
CA ASN A 119 -2.04 -1.02 -22.61
C ASN A 119 -2.95 -1.23 -21.40
N PHE A 120 -2.39 -1.47 -20.21
CA PHE A 120 -3.12 -1.80 -18.99
C PHE A 120 -3.06 -0.69 -17.93
N TYR A 121 -2.36 0.44 -18.21
CA TYR A 121 -2.24 1.54 -17.25
C TYR A 121 -3.61 2.14 -16.90
N GLY A 122 -3.90 2.21 -15.60
CA GLY A 122 -5.17 2.68 -15.09
C GLY A 122 -6.00 1.57 -14.45
N GLU A 123 -7.31 1.68 -14.55
CA GLU A 123 -8.25 0.84 -13.83
C GLU A 123 -9.09 -0.03 -14.77
N ASN A 124 -9.23 -1.32 -14.45
CA ASN A 124 -10.05 -2.31 -15.18
C ASN A 124 -9.68 -2.56 -16.66
N LEU A 125 -8.44 -2.31 -17.06
CA LEU A 125 -7.99 -2.53 -18.44
C LEU A 125 -7.38 -3.93 -18.68
N VAL A 126 -7.19 -4.73 -17.64
CA VAL A 126 -6.74 -6.13 -17.76
C VAL A 126 -7.89 -7.00 -18.25
N PRO A 127 -7.76 -7.69 -19.41
CA PRO A 127 -8.91 -8.32 -20.06
C PRO A 127 -9.38 -9.63 -19.41
N GLY A 128 -8.61 -10.22 -18.49
CA GLY A 128 -8.95 -11.48 -17.86
C GLY A 128 -7.94 -11.94 -16.81
N PRO A 129 -8.10 -13.15 -16.25
CA PRO A 129 -7.20 -13.70 -15.25
C PRO A 129 -5.74 -13.73 -15.73
N THR A 130 -4.80 -13.43 -14.82
CA THR A 130 -3.36 -13.56 -15.02
C THR A 130 -2.89 -14.99 -14.76
N VAL A 131 -1.60 -15.27 -14.90
CA VAL A 131 -0.99 -16.44 -14.24
C VAL A 131 -1.27 -16.34 -12.74
N PRO A 132 -1.60 -17.44 -12.03
CA PRO A 132 -1.82 -17.42 -10.59
C PRO A 132 -0.66 -16.76 -9.83
N ILE A 133 -0.99 -15.93 -8.84
CA ILE A 133 -0.01 -15.19 -8.04
C ILE A 133 -0.11 -15.65 -6.59
N ILE A 134 1.04 -15.96 -5.98
CA ILE A 134 1.17 -16.13 -4.53
C ILE A 134 2.04 -14.99 -4.01
N ALA A 135 1.57 -14.26 -3.02
CA ALA A 135 2.32 -13.14 -2.44
C ALA A 135 2.77 -13.46 -1.02
N VAL A 136 4.07 -13.22 -0.76
CA VAL A 136 4.73 -13.46 0.52
C VAL A 136 5.44 -12.17 0.94
N PRO A 137 4.79 -11.29 1.72
CA PRO A 137 5.38 -10.03 2.14
C PRO A 137 6.48 -10.23 3.18
N THR A 138 7.59 -9.48 3.04
CA THR A 138 8.67 -9.38 4.03
C THR A 138 8.73 -8.02 4.71
N THR A 139 7.82 -7.11 4.34
CA THR A 139 7.60 -5.80 4.99
C THR A 139 6.15 -5.69 5.41
N ALA A 140 5.88 -4.94 6.48
CA ALA A 140 4.54 -4.64 6.95
C ALA A 140 4.16 -3.20 6.55
N GLY A 141 3.69 -3.02 5.32
CA GLY A 141 3.47 -1.68 4.75
C GLY A 141 2.44 -1.63 3.64
N THR A 142 2.80 -2.11 2.46
CA THR A 142 2.06 -1.87 1.23
C THR A 142 0.73 -2.62 1.13
N GLY A 143 0.55 -3.73 1.87
CA GLY A 143 -0.62 -4.59 1.72
C GLY A 143 -0.78 -5.18 0.31
N SER A 144 0.28 -5.15 -0.52
CA SER A 144 0.20 -5.60 -1.91
C SER A 144 -0.22 -7.07 -2.03
N GLU A 145 0.02 -7.88 -1.01
CA GLU A 145 -0.43 -9.27 -0.93
C GLU A 145 -1.96 -9.44 -0.96
N ALA A 146 -2.71 -8.36 -0.66
CA ALA A 146 -4.18 -8.41 -0.60
C ALA A 146 -4.86 -7.44 -1.58
N THR A 147 -4.11 -6.72 -2.41
CA THR A 147 -4.64 -5.60 -3.19
C THR A 147 -4.72 -5.88 -4.69
N PRO A 148 -5.67 -5.20 -5.39
CA PRO A 148 -5.87 -5.32 -6.83
C PRO A 148 -4.93 -4.42 -7.65
N VAL A 149 -3.89 -3.86 -7.07
CA VAL A 149 -3.04 -2.86 -7.74
C VAL A 149 -1.58 -3.29 -7.76
N ALA A 150 -0.88 -2.94 -8.84
CA ALA A 150 0.57 -2.90 -8.93
C ALA A 150 0.99 -1.51 -9.40
N VAL A 151 2.06 -0.96 -8.79
CA VAL A 151 2.60 0.35 -9.12
C VAL A 151 4.01 0.19 -9.66
N LEU A 152 4.32 0.91 -10.75
CA LEU A 152 5.64 0.87 -11.39
C LEU A 152 6.12 2.27 -11.75
N ASP A 153 7.44 2.43 -11.87
CA ASP A 153 8.10 3.62 -12.39
C ASP A 153 8.36 3.42 -13.89
N ASP A 154 7.56 4.09 -14.71
CA ASP A 154 7.79 4.15 -16.17
C ASP A 154 8.58 5.43 -16.49
N GLN A 155 9.86 5.27 -16.74
CA GLN A 155 10.78 6.39 -17.01
C GLN A 155 10.39 7.25 -18.24
N GLY A 156 9.51 6.75 -19.10
CA GLY A 156 8.90 7.52 -20.20
C GLY A 156 7.79 8.47 -19.73
N ARG A 157 7.43 8.42 -18.46
CA ARG A 157 6.39 9.25 -17.86
C ARG A 157 6.93 10.08 -16.69
N GLU A 158 6.27 11.20 -16.43
CA GLU A 158 6.70 12.12 -15.36
C GLU A 158 6.40 11.57 -13.95
N LEU A 159 5.40 10.69 -13.84
CA LEU A 159 4.92 10.13 -12.57
C LEU A 159 4.84 8.60 -12.66
N LYS A 160 4.89 7.96 -11.51
CA LYS A 160 4.55 6.55 -11.37
C LYS A 160 3.17 6.25 -11.93
N VAL A 161 3.01 5.05 -12.45
CA VAL A 161 1.76 4.56 -13.00
C VAL A 161 1.28 3.34 -12.23
N GLY A 162 -0.05 3.23 -12.08
CA GLY A 162 -0.69 2.07 -11.49
C GLY A 162 -1.46 1.26 -12.52
N ILE A 163 -1.44 -0.05 -12.35
CA ILE A 163 -2.35 -0.98 -13.03
C ILE A 163 -3.25 -1.56 -11.95
N SER A 164 -4.55 -1.33 -12.08
CA SER A 164 -5.54 -1.80 -11.11
C SER A 164 -6.56 -2.71 -11.77
N SER A 165 -6.67 -3.94 -11.25
CA SER A 165 -7.63 -4.93 -11.76
C SER A 165 -7.88 -5.99 -10.69
N ARG A 166 -9.12 -6.48 -10.61
CA ARG A 166 -9.45 -7.66 -9.77
C ARG A 166 -8.56 -8.87 -10.05
N TYR A 167 -8.03 -8.99 -11.26
CA TYR A 167 -7.18 -10.08 -11.70
C TYR A 167 -5.72 -9.99 -11.19
N LEU A 168 -5.32 -8.86 -10.60
CA LEU A 168 -4.02 -8.68 -9.96
C LEU A 168 -4.02 -9.04 -8.47
N ILE A 169 -5.20 -9.33 -7.89
CA ILE A 169 -5.25 -9.82 -6.51
C ILE A 169 -4.58 -11.19 -6.47
N PRO A 170 -3.57 -11.39 -5.59
CA PRO A 170 -2.95 -12.71 -5.43
C PRO A 170 -3.98 -13.77 -5.06
N ARG A 171 -3.82 -14.98 -5.60
CA ARG A 171 -4.68 -16.11 -5.24
C ARG A 171 -4.43 -16.55 -3.80
N VAL A 172 -3.18 -16.44 -3.36
CA VAL A 172 -2.78 -16.74 -1.98
C VAL A 172 -1.95 -15.58 -1.44
N ALA A 173 -2.33 -15.07 -0.29
CA ALA A 173 -1.49 -14.21 0.56
C ALA A 173 -0.93 -15.07 1.70
N LEU A 174 0.39 -15.22 1.75
CA LEU A 174 1.06 -15.98 2.78
C LEU A 174 1.87 -15.00 3.64
N VAL A 175 1.32 -14.64 4.78
CA VAL A 175 1.87 -13.63 5.68
C VAL A 175 2.54 -14.31 6.86
N ASP A 176 3.84 -14.32 6.85
CA ASP A 176 4.70 -14.84 7.92
C ASP A 176 5.39 -13.67 8.62
N PRO A 177 4.93 -13.27 9.82
CA PRO A 177 5.52 -12.13 10.53
C PRO A 177 7.01 -12.29 10.83
N SER A 178 7.52 -13.53 10.93
CA SER A 178 8.94 -13.78 11.19
C SER A 178 9.86 -13.26 10.08
N LEU A 179 9.37 -13.17 8.84
CA LEU A 179 10.11 -12.61 7.72
C LEU A 179 10.37 -11.10 7.85
N THR A 180 9.64 -10.42 8.73
CA THR A 180 9.81 -8.98 8.99
C THR A 180 10.82 -8.66 10.09
N LEU A 181 11.31 -9.65 10.84
CA LEU A 181 12.21 -9.45 11.98
C LEU A 181 13.54 -8.79 11.59
N SER A 182 14.03 -9.04 10.39
CA SER A 182 15.26 -8.42 9.86
C SER A 182 15.04 -7.08 9.18
N CYS A 183 13.80 -6.59 9.11
CA CYS A 183 13.48 -5.32 8.47
C CYS A 183 14.13 -4.15 9.25
N PRO A 184 14.97 -3.31 8.62
CA PRO A 184 15.62 -2.18 9.30
C PRO A 184 14.62 -1.19 9.88
N ALA A 185 15.00 -0.51 10.95
CA ALA A 185 14.14 0.46 11.67
C ALA A 185 13.57 1.55 10.74
N GLY A 186 14.39 2.15 9.87
CA GLY A 186 13.94 3.18 8.93
C GLY A 186 12.91 2.65 7.90
N LEU A 187 13.10 1.42 7.41
CA LEU A 187 12.13 0.79 6.51
C LEU A 187 10.86 0.40 7.27
N THR A 188 10.99 -0.08 8.51
CA THR A 188 9.84 -0.38 9.39
C THR A 188 9.01 0.88 9.66
N ALA A 189 9.67 2.01 9.94
CA ALA A 189 8.99 3.29 10.16
C ALA A 189 8.23 3.75 8.90
N ALA A 190 8.92 3.80 7.75
CA ALA A 190 8.32 4.24 6.50
C ALA A 190 7.16 3.34 6.05
N SER A 191 7.37 2.01 6.04
CA SER A 191 6.34 1.06 5.62
C SER A 191 5.16 0.99 6.59
N GLY A 192 5.41 1.03 7.90
CA GLY A 192 4.34 1.01 8.89
C GLY A 192 3.50 2.30 8.91
N ALA A 193 4.13 3.46 8.69
CA ALA A 193 3.43 4.73 8.53
C ALA A 193 2.62 4.78 7.21
N ASP A 194 3.11 4.15 6.15
CA ASP A 194 2.37 3.95 4.90
C ASP A 194 1.12 3.08 5.12
N ALA A 195 1.26 1.94 5.81
CA ALA A 195 0.11 1.11 6.19
C ALA A 195 -0.93 1.87 7.02
N MET A 196 -0.47 2.73 7.95
CA MET A 196 -1.37 3.60 8.72
C MET A 196 -2.10 4.59 7.81
N THR A 197 -1.39 5.19 6.85
CA THR A 197 -1.98 6.11 5.88
C THR A 197 -2.98 5.41 4.96
N HIS A 198 -2.68 4.20 4.47
CA HIS A 198 -3.62 3.36 3.71
C HIS A 198 -4.93 3.15 4.48
N ALA A 199 -4.84 2.77 5.76
CA ALA A 199 -6.01 2.52 6.60
C ALA A 199 -6.82 3.81 6.83
N ILE A 200 -6.16 4.94 7.10
CA ILE A 200 -6.83 6.23 7.33
C ILE A 200 -7.50 6.72 6.04
N GLU A 201 -6.82 6.70 4.90
CA GLU A 201 -7.40 7.14 3.62
C GLU A 201 -8.57 6.25 3.20
N ALA A 202 -8.47 4.93 3.36
CA ALA A 202 -9.56 4.01 3.09
C ALA A 202 -10.78 4.28 3.98
N PHE A 203 -10.56 4.53 5.28
CA PHE A 203 -11.63 4.81 6.24
C PHE A 203 -12.30 6.16 6.00
N THR A 204 -11.61 7.11 5.43
CA THR A 204 -12.10 8.46 5.16
C THR A 204 -12.40 8.71 3.68
N ALA A 205 -12.22 7.71 2.79
CA ALA A 205 -12.53 7.84 1.38
C ALA A 205 -13.96 8.34 1.13
N ILE A 206 -14.21 8.93 -0.04
CA ILE A 206 -15.53 9.41 -0.40
C ILE A 206 -16.56 8.28 -0.29
N LYS A 207 -17.70 8.58 0.35
CA LYS A 207 -18.85 7.69 0.39
C LYS A 207 -19.70 7.92 -0.85
N ARG A 208 -19.89 6.87 -1.65
CA ARG A 208 -20.68 6.90 -2.87
C ARG A 208 -22.10 6.38 -2.62
N ASP A 209 -23.06 6.81 -3.43
CA ASP A 209 -24.39 6.23 -3.44
C ASP A 209 -24.33 4.74 -3.81
N PRO A 210 -25.17 3.89 -3.20
CA PRO A 210 -25.15 2.46 -3.46
C PRO A 210 -25.66 2.17 -4.89
N ASP A 211 -24.74 1.87 -5.78
CA ASP A 211 -25.01 1.44 -7.15
C ASP A 211 -24.31 0.08 -7.39
N PRO A 212 -25.07 -1.03 -7.63
CA PRO A 212 -24.50 -2.32 -7.96
C PRO A 212 -23.57 -2.29 -9.18
N GLY A 213 -23.74 -1.34 -10.10
CA GLY A 213 -22.86 -1.15 -11.25
C GLY A 213 -21.44 -0.74 -10.89
N LEU A 214 -21.22 -0.15 -9.71
CA LEU A 214 -19.87 0.21 -9.24
C LEU A 214 -18.93 -1.00 -9.14
N GLU A 215 -19.49 -2.18 -8.83
CA GLU A 215 -18.67 -3.41 -8.72
C GLU A 215 -18.02 -3.80 -10.06
N THR A 216 -18.71 -3.56 -11.17
CA THR A 216 -18.22 -3.87 -12.51
C THR A 216 -17.50 -2.70 -13.18
N ALA A 217 -17.92 -1.47 -12.88
CA ALA A 217 -17.35 -0.26 -13.48
C ALA A 217 -15.97 0.09 -12.93
N GLY A 218 -15.73 -0.13 -11.62
CA GLY A 218 -14.50 0.23 -10.94
C GLY A 218 -13.86 -0.90 -10.16
N VAL A 219 -12.58 -0.76 -9.87
CA VAL A 219 -11.87 -1.60 -8.90
C VAL A 219 -12.11 -1.09 -7.48
N PHE A 220 -12.15 0.24 -7.32
CA PHE A 220 -12.32 0.90 -6.04
C PHE A 220 -13.71 1.56 -5.95
N VAL A 221 -14.42 1.27 -4.88
CA VAL A 221 -15.82 1.71 -4.69
C VAL A 221 -15.97 2.83 -3.66
N GLY A 222 -14.88 3.28 -3.06
CA GLY A 222 -14.89 4.26 -1.97
C GLY A 222 -15.21 3.64 -0.61
N LYS A 223 -15.40 4.50 0.39
CA LYS A 223 -15.74 4.13 1.78
C LYS A 223 -16.97 3.23 1.84
N ASN A 224 -16.87 2.11 2.55
CA ASN A 224 -17.98 1.20 2.78
C ASN A 224 -17.79 0.42 4.09
N ASP A 225 -18.89 -0.13 4.61
CA ASP A 225 -18.90 -0.77 5.93
C ASP A 225 -17.94 -1.97 6.04
N LEU A 226 -17.67 -2.68 4.94
CA LEU A 226 -16.72 -3.80 4.93
C LEU A 226 -15.27 -3.30 5.03
N SER A 227 -14.91 -2.28 4.25
CA SER A 227 -13.57 -1.67 4.31
C SER A 227 -13.31 -1.02 5.67
N ASP A 228 -14.32 -0.41 6.27
CA ASP A 228 -14.22 0.29 7.55
C ASP A 228 -13.82 -0.64 8.71
N MET A 229 -14.36 -1.87 8.73
CA MET A 229 -14.00 -2.87 9.75
C MET A 229 -12.50 -3.18 9.73
N PHE A 230 -11.93 -3.36 8.55
CA PHE A 230 -10.50 -3.64 8.39
C PHE A 230 -9.65 -2.41 8.70
N ALA A 231 -10.06 -1.23 8.25
CA ALA A 231 -9.33 0.01 8.47
C ALA A 231 -9.18 0.34 9.96
N LEU A 232 -10.28 0.30 10.72
CA LEU A 232 -10.25 0.61 12.16
C LEU A 232 -9.37 -0.37 12.94
N GLU A 233 -9.44 -1.66 12.63
CA GLU A 233 -8.59 -2.65 13.28
C GLU A 233 -7.12 -2.47 12.87
N ALA A 234 -6.84 -2.14 11.59
CA ALA A 234 -5.49 -1.80 11.15
C ALA A 234 -4.92 -0.60 11.93
N VAL A 235 -5.68 0.49 12.03
CA VAL A 235 -5.28 1.68 12.81
C VAL A 235 -5.00 1.31 14.26
N ARG A 236 -5.87 0.50 14.88
CA ARG A 236 -5.70 0.06 16.27
C ARG A 236 -4.40 -0.75 16.47
N LEU A 237 -4.10 -1.67 15.57
CA LEU A 237 -2.89 -2.50 15.65
C LEU A 237 -1.63 -1.69 15.39
N ILE A 238 -1.61 -0.90 14.32
CA ILE A 238 -0.44 -0.13 13.90
C ILE A 238 -0.11 0.94 14.94
N SER A 239 -1.09 1.74 15.39
CA SER A 239 -0.85 2.84 16.33
C SER A 239 -0.24 2.39 17.65
N ARG A 240 -0.53 1.16 18.09
CA ARG A 240 -0.05 0.62 19.36
C ARG A 240 1.29 -0.10 19.25
N ASN A 241 1.72 -0.49 18.05
CA ASN A 241 2.86 -1.39 17.89
C ASN A 241 3.96 -0.83 16.98
N LEU A 242 3.68 0.20 16.16
CA LEU A 242 4.63 0.72 15.19
C LEU A 242 5.90 1.25 15.86
N GLU A 243 5.77 2.05 16.92
CA GLU A 243 6.90 2.59 17.66
C GLU A 243 7.77 1.47 18.23
N THR A 244 7.16 0.46 18.86
CA THR A 244 7.87 -0.72 19.37
C THR A 244 8.55 -1.49 18.23
N ALA A 245 7.86 -1.72 17.10
CA ALA A 245 8.44 -2.41 15.97
C ALA A 245 9.65 -1.68 15.34
N VAL A 246 9.66 -0.34 15.42
CA VAL A 246 10.78 0.50 14.94
C VAL A 246 11.99 0.40 15.86
N PHE A 247 11.79 0.56 17.17
CA PHE A 247 12.89 0.66 18.14
C PHE A 247 13.30 -0.68 18.74
N GLU A 248 12.41 -1.65 18.73
CA GLU A 248 12.64 -3.01 19.21
C GLU A 248 12.40 -4.01 18.07
N GLY A 249 13.17 -3.90 17.00
CA GLY A 249 12.96 -4.66 15.75
C GLY A 249 12.84 -6.17 15.90
N ALA A 250 13.38 -6.76 16.97
CA ALA A 250 13.27 -8.17 17.30
C ALA A 250 12.01 -8.54 18.11
N ASN A 251 11.16 -7.57 18.46
CA ASN A 251 9.93 -7.81 19.21
C ASN A 251 8.89 -8.51 18.32
N ALA A 252 8.76 -9.83 18.49
CA ALA A 252 7.90 -10.68 17.66
C ALA A 252 6.41 -10.28 17.74
N ASP A 253 5.93 -9.89 18.92
CA ASP A 253 4.53 -9.47 19.09
C ASP A 253 4.23 -8.20 18.33
N ALA A 254 5.15 -7.20 18.39
CA ALA A 254 5.01 -5.97 17.62
C ALA A 254 5.09 -6.25 16.11
N ARG A 255 6.00 -7.10 15.64
CA ARG A 255 6.10 -7.52 14.24
C ARG A 255 4.82 -8.23 13.76
N ASN A 256 4.29 -9.13 14.59
CA ASN A 256 3.03 -9.83 14.31
C ASN A 256 1.87 -8.82 14.17
N ALA A 257 1.74 -7.89 15.11
CA ALA A 257 0.71 -6.86 15.07
C ALA A 257 0.85 -5.95 13.84
N MET A 258 2.08 -5.56 13.47
CA MET A 258 2.35 -4.75 12.28
C MET A 258 2.02 -5.50 10.99
N ALA A 259 2.43 -6.77 10.85
CA ALA A 259 2.11 -7.58 9.68
C ALA A 259 0.59 -7.75 9.52
N LYS A 260 -0.13 -8.00 10.63
CA LYS A 260 -1.60 -8.08 10.63
C LYS A 260 -2.23 -6.73 10.27
N GLY A 261 -1.74 -5.63 10.85
CA GLY A 261 -2.23 -4.28 10.56
C GLY A 261 -2.05 -3.91 9.08
N SER A 262 -0.89 -4.21 8.48
CA SER A 262 -0.62 -4.00 7.07
C SER A 262 -1.55 -4.81 6.16
N LEU A 263 -1.75 -6.10 6.44
CA LEU A 263 -2.69 -6.95 5.70
C LEU A 263 -4.11 -6.38 5.76
N LEU A 264 -4.58 -5.98 6.94
CA LEU A 264 -5.92 -5.40 7.11
C LEU A 264 -6.06 -4.05 6.40
N ALA A 265 -5.02 -3.20 6.42
CA ALA A 265 -4.98 -1.98 5.62
C ALA A 265 -5.11 -2.29 4.13
N GLY A 266 -4.38 -3.31 3.65
CA GLY A 266 -4.48 -3.81 2.26
C GLY A 266 -5.89 -4.26 1.89
N LEU A 267 -6.54 -5.06 2.73
CA LEU A 267 -7.93 -5.50 2.53
C LEU A 267 -8.91 -4.32 2.54
N SER A 268 -8.65 -3.29 3.33
CA SER A 268 -9.48 -2.08 3.39
C SER A 268 -9.33 -1.25 2.11
N PHE A 269 -8.12 -0.76 1.81
CA PHE A 269 -7.95 0.13 0.66
C PHE A 269 -8.04 -0.60 -0.68
N GLY A 270 -7.87 -1.92 -0.72
CA GLY A 270 -8.13 -2.75 -1.90
C GLY A 270 -9.57 -2.63 -2.42
N SER A 271 -10.50 -2.20 -1.58
CA SER A 271 -11.88 -1.88 -1.93
C SER A 271 -12.16 -0.38 -1.92
N ALA A 272 -11.78 0.32 -0.85
CA ALA A 272 -12.07 1.74 -0.69
C ALA A 272 -11.17 2.65 -1.54
N GLY A 273 -9.94 2.23 -1.82
CA GLY A 273 -8.93 3.04 -2.50
C GLY A 273 -8.21 4.00 -1.55
N THR A 274 -7.14 4.60 -2.06
CA THR A 274 -6.37 5.68 -1.42
C THR A 274 -6.75 7.05 -2.00
N ALA A 275 -6.22 8.16 -1.44
CA ALA A 275 -6.68 9.51 -1.75
C ALA A 275 -5.52 10.54 -1.83
N ALA A 276 -5.68 11.70 -1.20
CA ALA A 276 -4.86 12.89 -1.37
C ALA A 276 -3.37 12.69 -1.02
N ALA A 277 -3.04 12.00 0.07
CA ALA A 277 -1.65 11.80 0.47
C ALA A 277 -0.86 11.06 -0.61
N HIS A 278 -1.47 10.01 -1.19
CA HIS A 278 -0.90 9.26 -2.32
C HIS A 278 -0.83 10.09 -3.60
N ALA A 279 -1.87 10.91 -3.89
CA ALA A 279 -1.89 11.77 -5.08
C ALA A 279 -0.75 12.79 -5.06
N ILE A 280 -0.50 13.41 -3.91
CA ILE A 280 0.54 14.43 -3.73
C ILE A 280 1.94 13.81 -3.64
N GLN A 281 2.06 12.59 -3.10
CA GLN A 281 3.35 11.91 -3.02
C GLN A 281 3.94 11.56 -4.39
N TYR A 282 3.14 11.26 -5.40
CA TYR A 282 3.67 10.89 -6.71
C TYR A 282 4.60 11.95 -7.32
N PRO A 283 4.20 13.21 -7.46
CA PRO A 283 5.12 14.25 -7.94
C PRO A 283 6.28 14.55 -6.98
N ILE A 284 6.07 14.49 -5.67
CA ILE A 284 7.16 14.67 -4.69
C ILE A 284 8.22 13.58 -4.89
N GLY A 285 7.81 12.31 -4.93
CA GLY A 285 8.73 11.20 -5.16
C GLY A 285 9.46 11.27 -6.50
N ALA A 286 8.79 11.78 -7.55
CA ALA A 286 9.42 12.00 -8.85
C ALA A 286 10.56 13.02 -8.77
N GLN A 287 10.37 14.14 -8.05
CA GLN A 287 11.35 15.21 -7.90
C GLN A 287 12.49 14.86 -6.93
N THR A 288 12.16 14.31 -5.78
CA THR A 288 13.11 14.18 -4.67
C THR A 288 13.70 12.78 -4.52
N LYS A 289 13.15 11.80 -5.25
CA LYS A 289 13.46 10.36 -5.06
C LYS A 289 13.17 9.87 -3.64
N THR A 290 12.31 10.55 -2.91
CA THR A 290 11.85 10.15 -1.59
C THR A 290 11.19 8.78 -1.65
N PRO A 291 11.55 7.82 -0.79
CA PRO A 291 10.86 6.54 -0.68
C PRO A 291 9.36 6.74 -0.45
N HIS A 292 8.54 5.96 -1.16
CA HIS A 292 7.09 6.17 -1.22
C HIS A 292 6.44 6.33 0.16
N GLY A 293 6.60 5.34 1.04
CA GLY A 293 5.97 5.35 2.37
C GLY A 293 6.42 6.52 3.25
N LEU A 294 7.66 6.97 3.09
CA LEU A 294 8.18 8.13 3.84
C LEU A 294 7.45 9.42 3.43
N GLY A 295 7.28 9.63 2.12
CA GLY A 295 6.64 10.84 1.63
C GLY A 295 5.12 10.85 1.87
N VAL A 296 4.45 9.71 1.70
CA VAL A 296 3.02 9.58 2.03
C VAL A 296 2.79 9.89 3.51
N ALA A 297 3.62 9.34 4.40
CA ALA A 297 3.52 9.57 5.84
C ALA A 297 3.78 11.03 6.23
N ALA A 298 4.77 11.68 5.63
CA ALA A 298 5.06 13.09 5.90
C ALA A 298 3.89 14.03 5.51
N LEU A 299 3.11 13.65 4.49
CA LEU A 299 1.94 14.41 4.03
C LEU A 299 0.69 14.15 4.88
N MET A 300 0.55 12.95 5.46
CA MET A 300 -0.72 12.49 6.03
C MET A 300 -1.30 13.41 7.10
N PRO A 301 -0.56 13.97 8.07
CA PRO A 301 -1.11 14.89 9.06
C PRO A 301 -1.74 16.14 8.43
N TYR A 302 -1.16 16.67 7.35
CA TYR A 302 -1.66 17.85 6.64
C TYR A 302 -2.89 17.54 5.82
N VAL A 303 -2.94 16.37 5.18
CA VAL A 303 -4.13 15.86 4.50
C VAL A 303 -5.28 15.65 5.48
N MET A 304 -4.99 15.08 6.67
CA MET A 304 -6.00 14.94 7.72
C MET A 304 -6.51 16.31 8.19
N ALA A 305 -5.62 17.28 8.42
CA ALA A 305 -6.00 18.64 8.82
C ALA A 305 -6.89 19.31 7.75
N PHE A 306 -6.56 19.17 6.47
CA PHE A 306 -7.37 19.65 5.34
C PHE A 306 -8.76 19.00 5.31
N ASN A 307 -8.85 17.68 5.50
CA ASN A 307 -10.09 16.91 5.46
C ASN A 307 -10.92 17.02 6.74
N ARG A 308 -10.39 17.62 7.83
CA ARG A 308 -10.91 17.60 9.17
C ARG A 308 -12.42 17.96 9.26
N SER A 309 -12.85 19.03 8.56
CA SER A 309 -14.24 19.49 8.58
C SER A 309 -15.23 18.53 7.87
N HIS A 310 -14.73 17.64 7.03
CA HIS A 310 -15.53 16.66 6.28
C HIS A 310 -15.52 15.27 6.93
N CYS A 311 -14.56 14.99 7.85
CA CYS A 311 -14.34 13.69 8.46
C CYS A 311 -14.43 13.69 9.98
N THR A 312 -15.21 14.61 10.59
CA THR A 312 -15.30 14.76 12.05
C THR A 312 -15.67 13.45 12.75
N ALA A 313 -16.66 12.72 12.26
CA ALA A 313 -17.12 11.48 12.86
C ALA A 313 -16.11 10.33 12.66
N GLU A 314 -15.52 10.24 11.48
CA GLU A 314 -14.50 9.25 11.15
C GLU A 314 -13.25 9.47 12.00
N TYR A 315 -12.77 10.70 12.09
CA TYR A 315 -11.57 11.00 12.89
C TYR A 315 -11.80 10.78 14.38
N ALA A 316 -13.00 11.03 14.89
CA ALA A 316 -13.34 10.67 16.27
C ALA A 316 -13.23 9.15 16.52
N GLN A 317 -13.64 8.32 15.55
CA GLN A 317 -13.49 6.86 15.62
C GLN A 317 -12.02 6.43 15.50
N LEU A 318 -11.22 7.09 14.65
CA LEU A 318 -9.78 6.85 14.55
C LEU A 318 -9.09 7.15 15.89
N ALA A 319 -9.41 8.28 16.53
CA ALA A 319 -8.86 8.63 17.83
C ALA A 319 -9.18 7.55 18.89
N GLN A 320 -10.43 7.03 18.89
CA GLN A 320 -10.81 5.92 19.77
C GLN A 320 -10.01 4.65 19.48
N ALA A 321 -9.85 4.28 18.22
CA ALA A 321 -9.06 3.11 17.82
C ALA A 321 -7.59 3.24 18.27
N MET A 322 -7.03 4.46 18.23
CA MET A 322 -5.69 4.79 18.70
C MET A 322 -5.59 4.87 20.24
N GLY A 323 -6.71 4.82 20.95
CA GLY A 323 -6.74 4.81 22.43
C GLY A 323 -7.02 6.15 23.10
N SER A 324 -7.54 7.13 22.35
CA SER A 324 -8.02 8.39 22.96
C SER A 324 -9.17 8.13 23.93
N GLY A 325 -9.23 8.96 24.99
CA GLY A 325 -10.34 8.96 25.95
C GLY A 325 -11.66 9.49 25.36
N ALA A 326 -12.71 9.49 26.16
CA ALA A 326 -14.00 10.05 25.75
C ALA A 326 -13.94 11.58 25.63
N GLY A 327 -14.60 12.13 24.62
CA GLY A 327 -14.69 13.56 24.37
C GLY A 327 -15.80 13.87 23.35
N SER A 328 -15.99 15.16 23.04
CA SER A 328 -16.84 15.53 21.90
C SER A 328 -16.21 15.05 20.59
N SER A 329 -17.04 14.78 19.59
CA SER A 329 -16.54 14.34 18.26
C SER A 329 -15.53 15.33 17.69
N ASP A 330 -15.71 16.64 17.89
CA ASP A 330 -14.79 17.67 17.44
C ASP A 330 -13.42 17.57 18.15
N LEU A 331 -13.42 17.44 19.47
CA LEU A 331 -12.18 17.30 20.22
C LEU A 331 -11.42 16.02 19.80
N MET A 332 -12.13 14.92 19.68
CA MET A 332 -11.54 13.64 19.30
C MET A 332 -11.02 13.64 17.88
N ALA A 333 -11.71 14.35 16.97
CA ALA A 333 -11.22 14.49 15.60
C ALA A 333 -9.94 15.34 15.52
N ASP A 334 -9.81 16.40 16.32
CA ASP A 334 -8.56 17.15 16.44
C ASP A 334 -7.45 16.26 17.03
N GLN A 335 -7.76 15.51 18.07
CA GLN A 335 -6.83 14.55 18.68
C GLN A 335 -6.34 13.48 17.70
N ALA A 336 -7.20 12.98 16.79
CA ALA A 336 -6.76 12.00 15.80
C ALA A 336 -5.62 12.54 14.91
N VAL A 337 -5.73 13.78 14.46
CA VAL A 337 -4.68 14.42 13.65
C VAL A 337 -3.39 14.58 14.45
N GLU A 338 -3.51 15.07 15.69
CA GLU A 338 -2.37 15.26 16.58
C GLU A 338 -1.69 13.91 16.92
N MET A 339 -2.45 12.87 17.23
CA MET A 339 -1.93 11.54 17.55
C MET A 339 -1.17 10.90 16.37
N VAL A 340 -1.64 11.08 15.14
CA VAL A 340 -0.93 10.60 13.93
C VAL A 340 0.35 11.39 13.74
N ALA A 341 0.30 12.73 13.83
CA ALA A 341 1.48 13.58 13.71
C ALA A 341 2.54 13.25 14.76
N ASP A 342 2.12 13.05 16.00
CA ASP A 342 3.00 12.68 17.11
C ASP A 342 3.63 11.30 16.92
N LEU A 343 2.85 10.29 16.56
CA LEU A 343 3.34 8.94 16.28
C LEU A 343 4.41 8.98 15.18
N PHE A 344 4.11 9.64 14.06
CA PHE A 344 5.03 9.74 12.93
C PHE A 344 6.31 10.51 13.30
N SER A 345 6.18 11.59 14.07
CA SER A 345 7.34 12.32 14.59
C SER A 345 8.23 11.46 15.50
N ARG A 346 7.65 10.66 16.40
CA ARG A 346 8.42 9.78 17.32
C ARG A 346 9.22 8.72 16.58
N ILE A 347 8.70 8.18 15.48
CA ILE A 347 9.38 7.16 14.67
C ILE A 347 10.31 7.76 13.59
N GLY A 348 10.50 9.08 13.57
CA GLY A 348 11.46 9.75 12.70
C GLY A 348 10.95 10.04 11.29
N ILE A 349 9.64 10.07 11.06
CA ILE A 349 9.08 10.59 9.80
C ILE A 349 9.32 12.10 9.73
N PRO A 350 9.85 12.63 8.60
CA PRO A 350 10.02 14.07 8.39
C PRO A 350 8.72 14.85 8.59
N LYS A 351 8.83 15.99 9.26
CA LYS A 351 7.66 16.84 9.54
C LYS A 351 7.33 17.80 8.41
N THR A 352 8.31 18.11 7.57
CA THR A 352 8.16 19.11 6.52
C THR A 352 8.66 18.60 5.17
N LEU A 353 8.11 19.13 4.09
CA LEU A 353 8.55 18.78 2.73
C LEU A 353 10.00 19.21 2.44
N PRO A 354 10.54 20.34 2.98
CA PRO A 354 11.96 20.65 2.86
C PRO A 354 12.89 19.56 3.42
N GLU A 355 12.49 18.86 4.47
CA GLU A 355 13.26 17.71 5.01
C GLU A 355 13.29 16.51 4.03
N LEU A 356 12.35 16.45 3.08
CA LEU A 356 12.33 15.49 1.96
C LEU A 356 13.06 16.02 0.71
N GLY A 357 13.62 17.25 0.77
CA GLY A 357 14.33 17.86 -0.35
C GLY A 357 13.45 18.67 -1.31
N VAL A 358 12.19 18.94 -0.95
CA VAL A 358 11.31 19.81 -1.76
C VAL A 358 11.71 21.26 -1.56
N THR A 359 11.86 21.98 -2.67
CA THR A 359 12.20 23.43 -2.69
C THR A 359 11.02 24.27 -3.16
N PRO A 360 10.96 25.57 -2.80
CA PRO A 360 9.83 26.44 -3.16
C PRO A 360 9.57 26.55 -4.67
N ASP A 361 10.59 26.47 -5.50
CA ASP A 361 10.49 26.54 -6.97
C ASP A 361 9.84 25.29 -7.60
N GLN A 362 9.76 24.20 -6.86
CA GLN A 362 9.10 22.96 -7.30
C GLN A 362 7.59 22.93 -7.02
N LEU A 363 7.08 23.86 -6.19
CA LEU A 363 5.72 23.76 -5.64
C LEU A 363 4.64 23.80 -6.72
N ASP A 364 4.69 24.76 -7.65
CA ASP A 364 3.70 24.86 -8.71
C ASP A 364 3.63 23.59 -9.56
N TRP A 365 4.80 23.01 -9.88
CA TRP A 365 4.86 21.76 -10.61
C TRP A 365 4.26 20.60 -9.81
N ILE A 366 4.59 20.48 -8.52
CA ILE A 366 4.04 19.45 -7.63
C ILE A 366 2.52 19.59 -7.53
N ILE A 367 2.00 20.80 -7.32
CA ILE A 367 0.57 21.07 -7.20
C ILE A 367 -0.17 20.64 -8.47
N ASP A 368 0.30 21.08 -9.64
CA ASP A 368 -0.35 20.76 -10.91
C ASP A 368 -0.32 19.25 -11.22
N ARG A 369 0.79 18.56 -10.90
CA ARG A 369 0.94 17.12 -11.14
C ARG A 369 0.17 16.27 -10.14
N SER A 370 -0.11 16.77 -8.95
CA SER A 370 -0.92 16.07 -7.95
C SER A 370 -2.39 15.88 -8.38
N LEU A 371 -2.85 16.65 -9.37
CA LEU A 371 -4.21 16.51 -9.94
C LEU A 371 -4.31 15.39 -10.99
N LEU A 372 -3.19 14.92 -11.56
CA LEU A 372 -3.20 13.94 -12.66
C LEU A 372 -3.76 12.56 -12.24
N PRO A 373 -3.48 12.02 -11.05
CA PRO A 373 -4.08 10.76 -10.63
C PRO A 373 -5.55 10.94 -10.22
N ALA A 374 -6.42 11.22 -11.18
CA ALA A 374 -7.82 11.60 -10.98
C ALA A 374 -8.59 10.64 -10.04
N ARG A 375 -8.28 9.33 -10.06
CA ARG A 375 -8.89 8.36 -9.15
C ARG A 375 -8.61 8.70 -7.69
N LEU A 376 -7.37 9.08 -7.35
CA LEU A 376 -6.96 9.43 -5.99
C LEU A 376 -7.59 10.76 -5.57
N VAL A 377 -7.55 11.75 -6.46
CA VAL A 377 -8.12 13.09 -6.26
C VAL A 377 -9.63 12.98 -5.99
N ASN A 378 -10.35 12.23 -6.83
CA ASN A 378 -11.81 12.06 -6.73
C ASN A 378 -12.23 11.15 -5.56
N ASN A 379 -11.31 10.46 -4.92
CA ASN A 379 -11.59 9.62 -3.76
C ASN A 379 -11.42 10.35 -2.42
N ASN A 380 -10.88 11.57 -2.45
CA ASN A 380 -10.70 12.36 -1.24
C ASN A 380 -12.06 12.84 -0.71
N PRO A 381 -12.31 12.77 0.63
CA PRO A 381 -13.62 13.11 1.21
C PRO A 381 -14.00 14.59 1.06
N ARG A 382 -13.03 15.49 1.16
CA ARG A 382 -13.19 16.91 0.81
C ARG A 382 -12.78 17.09 -0.65
N PRO A 383 -13.59 17.76 -1.49
CA PRO A 383 -13.22 18.04 -2.87
C PRO A 383 -11.79 18.60 -2.95
N LEU A 384 -10.98 18.01 -3.83
CA LEU A 384 -9.56 18.31 -3.96
C LEU A 384 -9.33 18.92 -5.34
N ASP A 385 -9.14 20.23 -5.35
CA ASP A 385 -8.76 21.02 -6.50
C ASP A 385 -7.33 21.60 -6.32
N ARG A 386 -6.92 22.50 -7.23
CA ARG A 386 -5.61 23.11 -7.17
C ARG A 386 -5.38 23.86 -5.85
N ASP A 387 -6.37 24.64 -5.42
CA ASP A 387 -6.29 25.45 -4.19
C ASP A 387 -6.20 24.56 -2.95
N GLY A 388 -6.95 23.45 -2.93
CA GLY A 388 -6.89 22.46 -1.86
C GLY A 388 -5.53 21.77 -1.77
N ILE A 389 -4.92 21.40 -2.90
CA ILE A 389 -3.57 20.84 -2.93
C ILE A 389 -2.55 21.89 -2.49
N GLU A 390 -2.67 23.14 -2.96
CA GLU A 390 -1.80 24.25 -2.55
C GLU A 390 -1.86 24.49 -1.03
N GLU A 391 -3.07 24.44 -0.44
CA GLU A 391 -3.24 24.53 1.02
C GLU A 391 -2.46 23.41 1.75
N ILE A 392 -2.62 22.16 1.32
CA ILE A 392 -1.94 21.02 1.93
C ILE A 392 -0.43 21.14 1.80
N VAL A 393 0.06 21.41 0.60
CA VAL A 393 1.50 21.48 0.29
C VAL A 393 2.16 22.65 1.01
N THR A 394 1.52 23.84 1.05
CA THR A 394 2.02 25.02 1.76
C THR A 394 2.12 24.78 3.27
N ASN A 395 1.12 24.15 3.86
CA ASN A 395 1.14 23.75 5.26
C ASN A 395 2.25 22.73 5.55
N ALA A 396 2.44 21.76 4.66
CA ALA A 396 3.51 20.76 4.76
C ALA A 396 4.92 21.37 4.54
N MET A 397 5.05 22.43 3.73
CA MET A 397 6.30 23.18 3.61
C MET A 397 6.69 23.88 4.91
N SER A 398 5.72 24.48 5.58
CA SER A 398 5.97 25.25 6.82
C SER A 398 5.93 24.42 8.10
N GLY A 399 5.43 23.19 8.06
CA GLY A 399 5.19 22.37 9.23
C GLY A 399 3.98 22.82 10.06
N THR A 400 3.06 23.58 9.48
CA THR A 400 1.90 24.15 10.17
C THR A 400 0.68 23.25 10.06
N LEU A 401 0.20 22.71 11.19
CA LEU A 401 -1.05 21.97 11.24
C LEU A 401 -2.23 22.91 11.56
N THR A 402 -2.98 23.30 10.54
CA THR A 402 -4.15 24.18 10.69
C THR A 402 -5.42 23.32 10.74
N LEU A 403 -5.99 23.13 11.93
CA LEU A 403 -7.22 22.34 12.13
C LEU A 403 -8.43 23.21 11.80
N ARG A 404 -9.10 22.95 10.68
CA ARG A 404 -10.34 23.61 10.32
C ARG A 404 -11.54 22.86 10.93
N ARG A 405 -12.32 23.53 11.78
CA ARG A 405 -13.60 23.04 12.28
C ARG A 405 -14.73 23.47 11.36
N LYS A 406 -15.85 22.69 11.31
CA LYS A 406 -17.07 23.16 10.66
C LYS A 406 -17.50 24.47 11.31
N GLU A 407 -17.73 25.50 10.51
CA GLU A 407 -18.43 26.68 10.99
C GLU A 407 -19.84 26.22 11.45
N THR A 408 -20.14 26.42 12.73
CA THR A 408 -21.51 26.23 13.24
C THR A 408 -22.34 27.32 12.64
N ALA A 409 -23.23 26.96 11.68
CA ALA A 409 -24.21 27.85 11.10
C ALA A 409 -25.29 28.20 12.12
#